data_234947375ddd8891202d916d4e1e7759
#
_entry.id   234947375ddd8891202d916d4e1e7759
#
_cell.length_a   1.000
_cell.length_b   1.000
_cell.length_c   1.000
_cell.angle_alpha   90.00
_cell.angle_beta   90.00
_cell.angle_gamma   90.00
#
_symmetry.space_group_name_H-M   'P 1'
#
loop_
_entity.id
_entity.type
_entity.pdbx_description
1 polymer ?
#
loop_
_entity_poly.entity_id
_entity_poly.type
_entity_poly.pdbx_seq_one_letter_code
_entity_poly.pdbx_strand_id
1 'polypeptide(L)'
;MNDILYTVHVDGTDKKFKKGTTYQEIARTYQQEYQHDIVLVFVDGRLQELFKTLETDCELKFVTTADPLGYKSYRRSMSLMLVKAIYDVAEHKNIDKVRIHYSVSRGYYCTIEGNIDLTQEFLDRVESRMRAMVEMDLPIRKKSVHTDDAIAMFGQHGMHDKERLFHYRRVSRVNIYSLNEFEDYYYGYMVPSAGYLKYFKLYLYDEGFVIQMPVMNEPEAVPPFEPQNHLFRVLQESTKWGDIQGIETVGDLNDKITKSDVNELVLVQEALQEEKIAQIAEQIKERSDVRFVLIAGPSSSSKTTFSHRLSVQLRANGLCPYPIAVDNYFKEREETPRDENGEFDFEGLGAVDVELFNLQLQELLEGKEVVIPEFNFVTGHKEYKRRPKKLKENEVLVIEGIHCLNPELTRKLPDENKFKIYISALTQLNIDEHNRIPTTDGRLIRRIVRDARTRGTSVKETIRMWPAVRKGEERNIFPYQEEADVMFNSALIYELAVLKPYVEAQLFGIERDCPEYLEAKRLLKFLDYFVGIGSENVPANSLLREFIGGGCFHV
;
A
#
# COMPACT_ATOMS: atom_id res chain seq x y z
N MET A 1 -42.52 -30.32 -11.35
CA MET A 1 -42.41 -28.90 -10.95
C MET A 1 -41.88 -28.16 -12.16
N ASN A 2 -42.59 -27.13 -12.65
CA ASN A 2 -42.03 -26.32 -13.74
C ASN A 2 -40.76 -25.62 -13.24
N ASP A 3 -39.63 -25.91 -13.86
CA ASP A 3 -38.37 -25.21 -13.57
C ASP A 3 -38.54 -23.73 -13.90
N ILE A 4 -38.43 -22.87 -12.91
CA ILE A 4 -38.46 -21.40 -13.11
C ILE A 4 -37.18 -21.02 -13.82
N LEU A 5 -37.29 -20.39 -14.98
CA LEU A 5 -36.18 -19.89 -15.78
C LEU A 5 -36.09 -18.38 -15.60
N TYR A 6 -34.89 -17.88 -15.37
CA TYR A 6 -34.54 -16.45 -15.34
C TYR A 6 -33.69 -16.07 -16.53
N THR A 7 -33.87 -14.84 -17.01
CA THR A 7 -33.08 -14.28 -18.09
C THR A 7 -31.85 -13.57 -17.50
N VAL A 8 -30.71 -13.91 -18.04
CA VAL A 8 -29.41 -13.30 -17.67
C VAL A 8 -28.89 -12.53 -18.89
N HIS A 9 -28.65 -11.24 -18.69
CA HIS A 9 -28.07 -10.34 -19.69
C HIS A 9 -26.56 -10.24 -19.47
N VAL A 10 -25.75 -10.56 -20.49
CA VAL A 10 -24.28 -10.43 -20.46
C VAL A 10 -23.83 -9.80 -21.76
N ASP A 11 -23.19 -8.65 -21.71
CA ASP A 11 -22.61 -7.96 -22.86
C ASP A 11 -23.55 -7.88 -24.08
N GLY A 12 -24.85 -7.59 -23.82
CA GLY A 12 -25.88 -7.46 -24.85
C GLY A 12 -26.48 -8.79 -25.35
N THR A 13 -26.13 -9.91 -24.74
CA THR A 13 -26.71 -11.24 -25.07
C THR A 13 -27.56 -11.75 -23.93
N ASP A 14 -28.69 -12.40 -24.28
CA ASP A 14 -29.64 -12.96 -23.34
C ASP A 14 -29.56 -14.49 -23.35
N LYS A 15 -29.36 -15.08 -22.18
CA LYS A 15 -29.45 -16.54 -21.97
C LYS A 15 -30.38 -16.84 -20.79
N LYS A 16 -31.08 -17.98 -20.84
CA LYS A 16 -31.98 -18.43 -19.77
C LYS A 16 -31.35 -19.53 -18.95
N PHE A 17 -31.37 -19.36 -17.62
CA PHE A 17 -30.88 -20.34 -16.66
C PHE A 17 -31.95 -20.66 -15.62
N LYS A 18 -31.87 -21.84 -15.00
CA LYS A 18 -32.79 -22.27 -13.95
C LYS A 18 -32.54 -21.43 -12.68
N LYS A 19 -33.62 -21.19 -11.93
CA LYS A 19 -33.51 -20.66 -10.57
C LYS A 19 -32.57 -21.54 -9.74
N GLY A 20 -31.66 -20.89 -8.96
CA GLY A 20 -30.70 -21.59 -8.12
C GLY A 20 -29.41 -22.02 -8.83
N THR A 21 -29.27 -21.80 -10.16
CA THR A 21 -27.99 -21.95 -10.86
C THR A 21 -26.98 -21.02 -10.25
N THR A 22 -25.78 -21.49 -9.91
CA THR A 22 -24.71 -20.65 -9.37
C THR A 22 -24.14 -19.73 -10.45
N TYR A 23 -23.65 -18.55 -10.05
CA TYR A 23 -22.95 -17.66 -10.98
C TYR A 23 -21.68 -18.30 -11.54
N GLN A 24 -21.08 -19.29 -10.84
CA GLN A 24 -19.97 -20.08 -11.34
C GLN A 24 -20.36 -20.96 -12.54
N GLU A 25 -21.51 -21.65 -12.46
CA GLU A 25 -22.03 -22.42 -13.57
C GLU A 25 -22.38 -21.54 -14.77
N ILE A 26 -22.94 -20.35 -14.52
CA ILE A 26 -23.20 -19.36 -15.57
C ILE A 26 -21.87 -18.88 -16.17
N ALA A 27 -20.89 -18.49 -15.35
CA ALA A 27 -19.58 -18.01 -15.80
C ALA A 27 -18.84 -19.04 -16.69
N ARG A 28 -18.93 -20.33 -16.35
CA ARG A 28 -18.36 -21.41 -17.18
C ARG A 28 -18.92 -21.43 -18.62
N THR A 29 -20.15 -21.00 -18.84
CA THR A 29 -20.75 -20.95 -20.19
C THR A 29 -20.26 -19.77 -21.03
N TYR A 30 -19.59 -18.78 -20.37
CA TYR A 30 -19.01 -17.59 -20.99
C TYR A 30 -17.48 -17.58 -20.95
N GLN A 31 -16.84 -18.52 -20.23
CA GLN A 31 -15.39 -18.50 -20.00
C GLN A 31 -14.57 -18.42 -21.31
N GLN A 32 -15.03 -19.03 -22.38
CA GLN A 32 -14.34 -19.02 -23.68
C GLN A 32 -14.34 -17.64 -24.36
N GLU A 33 -15.22 -16.74 -23.94
CA GLU A 33 -15.31 -15.36 -24.42
C GLU A 33 -14.34 -14.43 -23.69
N TYR A 34 -13.72 -14.91 -22.60
CA TYR A 34 -12.78 -14.17 -21.75
C TYR A 34 -11.38 -14.79 -21.81
N GLN A 35 -10.37 -13.93 -21.95
CA GLN A 35 -8.96 -14.36 -22.03
C GLN A 35 -8.47 -14.98 -20.71
N HIS A 36 -8.96 -14.49 -19.56
CA HIS A 36 -8.52 -14.86 -18.23
C HIS A 36 -9.65 -15.47 -17.40
N ASP A 37 -9.30 -16.24 -16.36
CA ASP A 37 -10.26 -16.92 -15.49
C ASP A 37 -11.25 -15.91 -14.86
N ILE A 38 -12.55 -16.14 -15.05
CA ILE A 38 -13.64 -15.36 -14.41
C ILE A 38 -13.71 -15.77 -12.93
N VAL A 39 -13.56 -14.84 -12.01
CA VAL A 39 -13.46 -15.13 -10.57
C VAL A 39 -14.53 -14.45 -9.71
N LEU A 40 -15.15 -13.36 -10.20
CA LEU A 40 -16.25 -12.66 -9.54
C LEU A 40 -17.27 -12.18 -10.59
N VAL A 41 -18.40 -11.66 -10.12
CA VAL A 41 -19.45 -11.11 -10.98
C VAL A 41 -20.09 -9.87 -10.36
N PHE A 42 -20.39 -8.86 -11.17
CA PHE A 42 -21.37 -7.83 -10.82
C PHE A 42 -22.75 -8.33 -11.23
N VAL A 43 -23.69 -8.31 -10.30
CA VAL A 43 -25.12 -8.60 -10.50
C VAL A 43 -25.88 -7.30 -10.27
N ASP A 44 -26.48 -6.74 -11.30
CA ASP A 44 -27.15 -5.45 -11.26
C ASP A 44 -26.29 -4.36 -10.57
N GLY A 45 -25.01 -4.28 -10.98
CA GLY A 45 -24.01 -3.34 -10.43
C GLY A 45 -23.46 -3.69 -9.03
N ARG A 46 -23.86 -4.84 -8.44
CA ARG A 46 -23.37 -5.26 -7.11
C ARG A 46 -22.38 -6.41 -7.23
N LEU A 47 -21.17 -6.21 -6.76
CA LEU A 47 -20.13 -7.24 -6.77
C LEU A 47 -20.51 -8.44 -5.88
N GLN A 48 -20.40 -9.64 -6.43
CA GLN A 48 -20.70 -10.91 -5.76
C GLN A 48 -19.67 -11.99 -6.08
N GLU A 49 -19.60 -12.99 -5.20
CA GLU A 49 -18.82 -14.21 -5.40
C GLU A 49 -19.60 -15.21 -6.24
N LEU A 50 -18.90 -16.00 -7.05
CA LEU A 50 -19.48 -16.90 -8.03
C LEU A 50 -20.27 -18.08 -7.42
N PHE A 51 -20.08 -18.41 -6.15
CA PHE A 51 -20.87 -19.46 -5.47
C PHE A 51 -22.32 -19.03 -5.15
N LYS A 52 -22.64 -17.73 -5.28
CA LYS A 52 -24.01 -17.24 -5.13
C LYS A 52 -24.89 -17.73 -6.27
N THR A 53 -26.20 -17.77 -6.02
CA THR A 53 -27.20 -18.34 -6.92
C THR A 53 -28.06 -17.27 -7.59
N LEU A 54 -28.53 -17.60 -8.79
CA LEU A 54 -29.48 -16.81 -9.57
C LEU A 54 -30.89 -16.94 -8.95
N GLU A 55 -31.49 -15.79 -8.57
CA GLU A 55 -32.80 -15.73 -7.92
C GLU A 55 -33.84 -14.90 -8.70
N THR A 56 -33.38 -14.06 -9.65
CA THR A 56 -34.20 -13.16 -10.48
C THR A 56 -33.54 -12.94 -11.83
N ASP A 57 -34.29 -12.38 -12.79
CA ASP A 57 -33.69 -11.79 -14.00
C ASP A 57 -32.66 -10.74 -13.59
N CYS A 58 -31.51 -10.69 -14.24
CA CYS A 58 -30.44 -9.77 -13.87
C CYS A 58 -29.46 -9.51 -15.02
N GLU A 59 -28.74 -8.39 -14.90
CA GLU A 59 -27.57 -8.07 -15.72
C GLU A 59 -26.29 -8.54 -15.01
N LEU A 60 -25.45 -9.27 -15.75
CA LEU A 60 -24.16 -9.72 -15.23
C LEU A 60 -23.01 -9.04 -16.00
N LYS A 61 -22.00 -8.61 -15.24
CA LYS A 61 -20.70 -8.24 -15.76
C LYS A 61 -19.63 -9.04 -15.03
N PHE A 62 -18.90 -9.87 -15.75
CA PHE A 62 -17.88 -10.72 -15.16
C PHE A 62 -16.60 -9.93 -14.83
N VAL A 63 -15.88 -10.44 -13.83
CA VAL A 63 -14.59 -9.91 -13.34
C VAL A 63 -13.58 -11.04 -13.39
N THR A 64 -12.48 -10.81 -14.10
CA THR A 64 -11.41 -11.78 -14.32
C THR A 64 -10.23 -11.57 -13.38
N THR A 65 -9.26 -12.48 -13.40
CA THR A 65 -8.00 -12.34 -12.65
C THR A 65 -7.13 -11.16 -13.09
N ALA A 66 -7.33 -10.63 -14.31
CA ALA A 66 -6.66 -9.44 -14.82
C ALA A 66 -7.29 -8.11 -14.35
N ASP A 67 -8.51 -8.18 -13.78
CA ASP A 67 -9.17 -7.01 -13.22
C ASP A 67 -8.67 -6.71 -11.79
N PRO A 68 -8.63 -5.45 -11.34
CA PRO A 68 -8.13 -5.10 -10.00
C PRO A 68 -8.85 -5.82 -8.85
N LEU A 69 -10.15 -6.07 -8.98
CA LEU A 69 -10.95 -6.78 -7.97
C LEU A 69 -10.66 -8.28 -7.97
N GLY A 70 -10.55 -8.88 -9.15
CA GLY A 70 -10.20 -10.28 -9.31
C GLY A 70 -8.78 -10.57 -8.84
N TYR A 71 -7.82 -9.73 -9.22
CA TYR A 71 -6.44 -9.79 -8.75
C TYR A 71 -6.34 -9.77 -7.21
N LYS A 72 -7.05 -8.83 -6.54
CA LYS A 72 -7.09 -8.77 -5.08
C LYS A 72 -7.72 -10.03 -4.46
N SER A 73 -8.73 -10.60 -5.11
CA SER A 73 -9.40 -11.83 -4.64
C SER A 73 -8.52 -13.06 -4.79
N TYR A 74 -7.80 -13.17 -5.91
CA TYR A 74 -6.81 -14.21 -6.15
C TYR A 74 -5.75 -14.23 -5.04
N ARG A 75 -5.10 -13.10 -4.77
CA ARG A 75 -4.05 -12.98 -3.76
C ARG A 75 -4.55 -13.31 -2.35
N ARG A 76 -5.77 -12.88 -2.01
CA ARG A 76 -6.39 -13.17 -0.72
C ARG A 76 -6.69 -14.67 -0.56
N SER A 77 -7.22 -15.30 -1.60
CA SER A 77 -7.49 -16.74 -1.61
C SER A 77 -6.21 -17.57 -1.55
N MET A 78 -5.13 -17.07 -2.19
CA MET A 78 -3.81 -17.67 -2.11
C MET A 78 -3.27 -17.64 -0.67
N SER A 79 -3.50 -16.56 0.09
CA SER A 79 -3.14 -16.50 1.51
C SER A 79 -3.86 -17.57 2.34
N LEU A 80 -5.16 -17.77 2.12
CA LEU A 80 -5.91 -18.84 2.80
C LEU A 80 -5.34 -20.21 2.48
N MET A 81 -5.07 -20.50 1.19
CA MET A 81 -4.52 -21.78 0.75
C MET A 81 -3.12 -22.02 1.29
N LEU A 82 -2.26 -20.99 1.31
CA LEU A 82 -0.91 -21.06 1.85
C LEU A 82 -0.94 -21.43 3.35
N VAL A 83 -1.69 -20.68 4.16
CA VAL A 83 -1.75 -20.90 5.61
C VAL A 83 -2.25 -22.32 5.90
N LYS A 84 -3.33 -22.74 5.23
CA LYS A 84 -3.81 -24.12 5.37
C LYS A 84 -2.75 -25.16 4.99
N ALA A 85 -2.03 -24.97 3.89
CA ALA A 85 -1.00 -25.91 3.45
C ALA A 85 0.16 -26.03 4.46
N ILE A 86 0.54 -24.90 5.09
CA ILE A 86 1.56 -24.90 6.15
C ILE A 86 1.08 -25.75 7.34
N TYR A 87 -0.16 -25.52 7.81
CA TYR A 87 -0.73 -26.32 8.91
C TYR A 87 -0.88 -27.82 8.56
N ASP A 88 -1.19 -28.15 7.30
CA ASP A 88 -1.27 -29.55 6.86
C ASP A 88 0.09 -30.25 6.84
N VAL A 89 1.18 -29.55 6.47
CA VAL A 89 2.52 -30.11 6.32
C VAL A 89 3.28 -30.19 7.66
N ALA A 90 3.13 -29.18 8.51
CA ALA A 90 3.84 -29.06 9.78
C ALA A 90 3.13 -29.73 10.95
N GLU A 91 1.88 -30.12 10.81
CA GLU A 91 0.91 -30.44 11.87
C GLU A 91 0.66 -29.27 12.82
N HIS A 92 -0.59 -28.95 13.07
CA HIS A 92 -1.03 -27.76 13.82
C HIS A 92 -0.32 -27.55 15.17
N LYS A 93 -0.01 -28.65 15.87
CA LYS A 93 0.65 -28.62 17.19
C LYS A 93 2.09 -28.08 17.17
N ASN A 94 2.73 -28.02 16.00
CA ASN A 94 4.12 -27.59 15.83
C ASN A 94 4.21 -26.12 15.39
N ILE A 95 3.08 -25.44 15.21
CA ILE A 95 3.01 -24.06 14.75
C ILE A 95 2.38 -23.21 15.86
N ASP A 96 3.09 -22.18 16.28
CA ASP A 96 2.57 -21.18 17.20
C ASP A 96 1.89 -20.05 16.40
N LYS A 97 2.52 -19.62 15.27
CA LYS A 97 2.04 -18.51 14.47
C LYS A 97 2.49 -18.61 13.01
N VAL A 98 1.61 -18.26 12.09
CA VAL A 98 1.93 -17.98 10.68
C VAL A 98 1.59 -16.53 10.41
N ARG A 99 2.54 -15.73 9.92
CA ARG A 99 2.30 -14.33 9.64
C ARG A 99 2.59 -13.98 8.20
N ILE A 100 1.66 -13.25 7.56
CA ILE A 100 1.83 -12.66 6.23
C ILE A 100 2.13 -11.18 6.43
N HIS A 101 3.40 -10.77 6.29
CA HIS A 101 3.86 -9.43 6.65
C HIS A 101 3.58 -8.39 5.55
N TYR A 102 4.50 -8.24 4.63
CA TYR A 102 4.50 -7.15 3.64
C TYR A 102 4.86 -7.66 2.25
N SER A 103 4.73 -6.79 1.25
CA SER A 103 5.04 -7.15 -0.13
C SER A 103 6.52 -6.93 -0.42
N VAL A 104 7.21 -7.98 -0.91
CA VAL A 104 8.58 -7.97 -1.42
C VAL A 104 8.57 -8.66 -2.76
N SER A 105 9.32 -8.17 -3.75
CA SER A 105 9.43 -8.76 -5.08
C SER A 105 8.08 -9.09 -5.73
N ARG A 106 7.05 -8.26 -5.50
CA ARG A 106 5.66 -8.47 -5.97
C ARG A 106 4.93 -9.66 -5.33
N GLY A 107 5.61 -10.40 -4.43
CA GLY A 107 5.04 -11.45 -3.58
C GLY A 107 4.65 -10.96 -2.20
N TYR A 108 4.52 -11.90 -1.25
CA TYR A 108 4.37 -11.61 0.18
C TYR A 108 5.47 -12.30 0.96
N TYR A 109 6.15 -11.53 1.82
CA TYR A 109 7.04 -12.09 2.83
C TYR A 109 6.22 -12.66 3.98
N CYS A 110 6.57 -13.87 4.42
CA CYS A 110 5.88 -14.62 5.45
C CYS A 110 6.88 -15.21 6.45
N THR A 111 6.45 -15.35 7.71
CA THR A 111 7.21 -16.05 8.74
C THR A 111 6.33 -17.13 9.39
N ILE A 112 7.01 -18.15 9.95
CA ILE A 112 6.38 -19.20 10.73
C ILE A 112 7.13 -19.27 12.06
N GLU A 113 6.41 -19.15 13.15
CA GLU A 113 6.91 -19.36 14.52
C GLU A 113 6.40 -20.70 15.01
N GLY A 114 7.26 -21.46 15.70
CA GLY A 114 6.92 -22.79 16.22
C GLY A 114 8.10 -23.74 16.23
N ASN A 115 7.83 -25.01 16.47
CA ASN A 115 8.84 -26.08 16.50
C ASN A 115 9.01 -26.73 15.12
N ILE A 116 9.45 -25.92 14.14
CA ILE A 116 9.73 -26.37 12.76
C ILE A 116 11.08 -25.87 12.30
N ASP A 117 11.72 -26.63 11.43
CA ASP A 117 12.92 -26.21 10.72
C ASP A 117 12.51 -25.66 9.34
N LEU A 118 12.55 -24.33 9.19
CA LEU A 118 12.16 -23.64 7.97
C LEU A 118 13.29 -23.73 6.94
N THR A 119 13.17 -24.71 6.05
CA THR A 119 14.11 -24.96 4.96
C THR A 119 13.41 -24.88 3.61
N GLN A 120 14.19 -24.81 2.52
CA GLN A 120 13.58 -24.89 1.18
C GLN A 120 12.88 -26.23 0.96
N GLU A 121 13.37 -27.34 1.52
CA GLU A 121 12.72 -28.65 1.45
C GLU A 121 11.34 -28.63 2.14
N PHE A 122 11.23 -27.95 3.30
CA PHE A 122 9.94 -27.76 3.94
C PHE A 122 8.99 -26.96 3.04
N LEU A 123 9.46 -25.87 2.43
CA LEU A 123 8.67 -25.05 1.51
C LEU A 123 8.25 -25.83 0.25
N ASP A 124 9.10 -26.69 -0.28
CA ASP A 124 8.77 -27.54 -1.44
C ASP A 124 7.66 -28.54 -1.09
N ARG A 125 7.61 -29.05 0.14
CA ARG A 125 6.47 -29.86 0.63
C ARG A 125 5.19 -29.04 0.75
N VAL A 126 5.29 -27.81 1.27
CA VAL A 126 4.14 -26.88 1.35
C VAL A 126 3.63 -26.57 -0.07
N GLU A 127 4.52 -26.24 -1.00
CA GLU A 127 4.16 -25.99 -2.40
C GLU A 127 3.49 -27.22 -3.04
N SER A 128 4.02 -28.40 -2.81
CA SER A 128 3.42 -29.65 -3.30
C SER A 128 2.01 -29.87 -2.72
N ARG A 129 1.81 -29.55 -1.44
CA ARG A 129 0.48 -29.62 -0.81
C ARG A 129 -0.48 -28.61 -1.41
N MET A 130 -0.05 -27.38 -1.68
CA MET A 130 -0.87 -26.36 -2.37
C MET A 130 -1.26 -26.83 -3.78
N ARG A 131 -0.33 -27.40 -4.55
CA ARG A 131 -0.62 -27.94 -5.88
C ARG A 131 -1.65 -29.08 -5.83
N ALA A 132 -1.56 -29.97 -4.86
CA ALA A 132 -2.56 -31.01 -4.65
C ALA A 132 -3.97 -30.43 -4.34
N MET A 133 -4.06 -29.33 -3.59
CA MET A 133 -5.34 -28.63 -3.36
C MET A 133 -5.89 -28.02 -4.64
N VAL A 134 -5.03 -27.48 -5.51
CA VAL A 134 -5.41 -26.95 -6.83
C VAL A 134 -5.95 -28.07 -7.74
N GLU A 135 -5.25 -29.20 -7.81
CA GLU A 135 -5.66 -30.37 -8.62
C GLU A 135 -6.99 -30.97 -8.14
N MET A 136 -7.22 -31.02 -6.83
CA MET A 136 -8.48 -31.45 -6.25
C MET A 136 -9.61 -30.43 -6.39
N ASP A 137 -9.33 -29.24 -6.86
CA ASP A 137 -10.26 -28.10 -6.98
C ASP A 137 -11.10 -27.88 -5.70
N LEU A 138 -10.43 -27.85 -4.55
CA LEU A 138 -11.10 -27.74 -3.25
C LEU A 138 -11.93 -26.46 -3.16
N PRO A 139 -13.24 -26.54 -2.83
CA PRO A 139 -14.10 -25.37 -2.79
C PRO A 139 -13.76 -24.44 -1.63
N ILE A 140 -13.71 -23.13 -1.90
CA ILE A 140 -13.65 -22.10 -0.87
C ILE A 140 -15.08 -21.75 -0.48
N ARG A 141 -15.45 -22.04 0.75
CA ARG A 141 -16.80 -21.80 1.27
C ARG A 141 -16.83 -20.58 2.16
N LYS A 142 -18.00 -19.98 2.26
CA LYS A 142 -18.25 -18.80 3.09
C LYS A 142 -19.48 -19.02 3.96
N LYS A 143 -19.35 -18.79 5.25
CA LYS A 143 -20.48 -18.74 6.18
C LYS A 143 -20.53 -17.39 6.89
N SER A 144 -21.74 -16.91 7.20
CA SER A 144 -21.96 -15.74 8.03
C SER A 144 -22.32 -16.21 9.44
N VAL A 145 -21.56 -15.76 10.44
CA VAL A 145 -21.75 -16.12 11.84
C VAL A 145 -21.95 -14.86 12.70
N HIS A 146 -22.52 -14.99 13.89
CA HIS A 146 -22.52 -13.89 14.86
C HIS A 146 -21.09 -13.54 15.27
N THR A 147 -20.85 -12.28 15.56
CA THR A 147 -19.49 -11.80 15.92
C THR A 147 -19.00 -12.48 17.21
N ASP A 148 -19.87 -12.66 18.21
CA ASP A 148 -19.53 -13.35 19.46
C ASP A 148 -19.18 -14.83 19.23
N ASP A 149 -19.90 -15.52 18.32
CA ASP A 149 -19.58 -16.90 17.94
C ASP A 149 -18.21 -16.97 17.23
N ALA A 150 -17.88 -15.97 16.41
CA ALA A 150 -16.59 -15.88 15.73
C ALA A 150 -15.45 -15.67 16.75
N ILE A 151 -15.63 -14.80 17.74
CA ILE A 151 -14.65 -14.57 18.82
C ILE A 151 -14.37 -15.89 19.54
N ALA A 152 -15.42 -16.60 19.98
CA ALA A 152 -15.29 -17.89 20.65
C ALA A 152 -14.59 -18.94 19.78
N MET A 153 -14.91 -19.00 18.49
CA MET A 153 -14.31 -19.92 17.54
C MET A 153 -12.81 -19.64 17.36
N PHE A 154 -12.42 -18.37 17.16
CA PHE A 154 -11.02 -17.99 16.99
C PHE A 154 -10.20 -18.27 18.26
N GLY A 155 -10.75 -17.99 19.45
CA GLY A 155 -10.11 -18.35 20.73
C GLY A 155 -9.88 -19.87 20.85
N GLN A 156 -10.87 -20.71 20.46
CA GLN A 156 -10.73 -22.17 20.46
C GLN A 156 -9.69 -22.68 19.46
N HIS A 157 -9.51 -21.99 18.32
CA HIS A 157 -8.52 -22.32 17.32
C HIS A 157 -7.12 -21.74 17.59
N GLY A 158 -6.92 -21.03 18.72
CA GLY A 158 -5.65 -20.37 19.06
C GLY A 158 -5.35 -19.11 18.25
N MET A 159 -6.30 -18.59 17.47
CA MET A 159 -6.16 -17.36 16.68
C MET A 159 -6.49 -16.12 17.51
N HIS A 160 -5.65 -15.87 18.54
CA HIS A 160 -5.89 -14.81 19.53
C HIS A 160 -5.80 -13.38 18.96
N ASP A 161 -5.08 -13.20 17.86
CA ASP A 161 -5.04 -11.96 17.09
C ASP A 161 -6.43 -11.57 16.57
N LYS A 162 -7.17 -12.55 16.03
CA LYS A 162 -8.54 -12.36 15.51
C LYS A 162 -9.56 -12.23 16.65
N GLU A 163 -9.41 -13.01 17.72
CA GLU A 163 -10.22 -12.86 18.94
C GLU A 163 -10.17 -11.41 19.45
N ARG A 164 -8.96 -10.83 19.61
CA ARG A 164 -8.77 -9.43 19.99
C ARG A 164 -9.34 -8.45 18.97
N LEU A 165 -9.07 -8.65 17.68
CA LEU A 165 -9.56 -7.78 16.61
C LEU A 165 -11.09 -7.69 16.62
N PHE A 166 -11.78 -8.82 16.75
CA PHE A 166 -13.24 -8.88 16.72
C PHE A 166 -13.90 -8.30 17.96
N HIS A 167 -13.22 -8.25 19.10
CA HIS A 167 -13.70 -7.57 20.31
C HIS A 167 -14.06 -6.09 20.03
N TYR A 168 -13.38 -5.44 19.09
CA TYR A 168 -13.61 -4.04 18.72
C TYR A 168 -14.57 -3.85 17.54
N ARG A 169 -15.10 -4.95 16.97
CA ARG A 169 -16.03 -4.86 15.84
C ARG A 169 -17.44 -4.51 16.29
N ARG A 170 -18.06 -3.53 15.63
CA ARG A 170 -19.44 -3.09 15.92
C ARG A 170 -20.50 -3.82 15.10
N VAL A 171 -20.10 -4.72 14.20
CA VAL A 171 -21.00 -5.49 13.33
C VAL A 171 -21.52 -6.72 14.06
N SER A 172 -22.80 -7.03 13.92
CA SER A 172 -23.41 -8.22 14.55
C SER A 172 -23.03 -9.54 13.90
N ARG A 173 -22.56 -9.50 12.65
CA ARG A 173 -22.21 -10.70 11.89
C ARG A 173 -20.93 -10.49 11.08
N VAL A 174 -20.14 -11.54 10.98
CA VAL A 174 -18.91 -11.58 10.19
C VAL A 174 -18.93 -12.78 9.24
N ASN A 175 -18.15 -12.68 8.15
CA ASN A 175 -18.02 -13.75 7.17
C ASN A 175 -16.74 -14.52 7.44
N ILE A 176 -16.86 -15.83 7.63
CA ILE A 176 -15.75 -16.76 7.79
C ILE A 176 -15.61 -17.54 6.48
N TYR A 177 -14.41 -17.70 6.01
CA TYR A 177 -14.08 -18.55 4.87
C TYR A 177 -13.50 -19.88 5.34
N SER A 178 -13.75 -20.93 4.58
CA SER A 178 -13.16 -22.24 4.86
C SER A 178 -12.64 -22.91 3.60
N LEU A 179 -11.55 -23.63 3.77
CA LEU A 179 -10.98 -24.55 2.79
C LEU A 179 -10.88 -25.92 3.47
N ASN A 180 -11.81 -26.82 3.18
CA ASN A 180 -12.13 -27.99 3.99
C ASN A 180 -12.43 -27.59 5.45
N GLU A 181 -11.77 -28.23 6.44
CA GLU A 181 -11.96 -27.99 7.87
C GLU A 181 -11.22 -26.73 8.38
N PHE A 182 -10.32 -26.15 7.58
CA PHE A 182 -9.59 -24.94 7.99
C PHE A 182 -10.47 -23.72 7.79
N GLU A 183 -10.78 -23.03 8.88
CA GLU A 183 -11.62 -21.83 8.92
C GLU A 183 -10.79 -20.61 9.28
N ASP A 184 -10.97 -19.51 8.52
CA ASP A 184 -10.25 -18.27 8.76
C ASP A 184 -11.08 -17.05 8.32
N TYR A 185 -10.62 -15.88 8.72
CA TYR A 185 -11.24 -14.61 8.39
C TYR A 185 -10.47 -13.86 7.30
N TYR A 186 -11.20 -13.37 6.31
CA TYR A 186 -10.67 -12.44 5.31
C TYR A 186 -11.68 -11.33 4.99
N TYR A 187 -11.19 -10.09 4.91
CA TYR A 187 -12.05 -8.96 4.57
C TYR A 187 -12.09 -8.71 3.07
N GLY A 188 -12.99 -9.34 2.37
CA GLY A 188 -13.17 -9.14 0.93
C GLY A 188 -13.73 -10.39 0.27
N TYR A 189 -13.69 -10.38 -1.04
CA TYR A 189 -14.18 -11.48 -1.86
C TYR A 189 -13.07 -12.49 -2.13
N MET A 190 -13.44 -13.76 -2.30
CA MET A 190 -12.55 -14.87 -2.58
C MET A 190 -12.89 -15.47 -3.95
N VAL A 191 -11.93 -16.18 -4.56
CA VAL A 191 -12.20 -17.03 -5.73
C VAL A 191 -13.05 -18.25 -5.32
N PRO A 192 -13.75 -18.91 -6.24
CA PRO A 192 -14.67 -20.00 -5.90
C PRO A 192 -14.01 -21.23 -5.27
N SER A 193 -12.79 -21.57 -5.71
CA SER A 193 -12.09 -22.78 -5.29
C SER A 193 -10.58 -22.67 -5.49
N ALA A 194 -9.85 -23.62 -4.92
CA ALA A 194 -8.39 -23.70 -5.07
C ALA A 194 -7.96 -23.94 -6.53
N GLY A 195 -8.80 -24.54 -7.38
CA GLY A 195 -8.52 -24.78 -8.79
C GLY A 195 -8.21 -23.51 -9.61
N TYR A 196 -8.62 -22.34 -9.13
CA TYR A 196 -8.27 -21.04 -9.72
C TYR A 196 -6.86 -20.56 -9.33
N LEU A 197 -6.22 -21.11 -8.28
CA LEU A 197 -4.98 -20.64 -7.68
C LEU A 197 -3.75 -21.37 -8.25
N LYS A 198 -3.62 -21.42 -9.57
CA LYS A 198 -2.65 -22.25 -10.29
C LYS A 198 -1.20 -21.74 -10.22
N TYR A 199 -1.01 -20.43 -10.08
CA TYR A 199 0.27 -19.77 -10.33
C TYR A 199 0.85 -19.21 -9.03
N PHE A 200 1.89 -19.84 -8.51
CA PHE A 200 2.63 -19.44 -7.31
C PHE A 200 3.98 -20.16 -7.24
N LYS A 201 4.90 -19.60 -6.45
CA LYS A 201 6.17 -20.23 -6.09
C LYS A 201 6.60 -19.78 -4.69
N LEU A 202 7.22 -20.67 -3.92
CA LEU A 202 7.76 -20.38 -2.60
C LEU A 202 9.29 -20.30 -2.66
N TYR A 203 9.86 -19.25 -2.04
CA TYR A 203 11.29 -19.02 -1.96
C TYR A 203 11.70 -18.76 -0.53
N LEU A 204 12.66 -19.52 -0.01
CA LEU A 204 13.30 -19.21 1.26
C LEU A 204 13.99 -17.85 1.15
N TYR A 205 13.73 -16.96 2.12
CA TYR A 205 14.29 -15.61 2.11
C TYR A 205 14.46 -15.11 3.53
N ASP A 206 15.72 -14.83 3.91
CA ASP A 206 16.09 -14.41 5.27
C ASP A 206 15.59 -15.43 6.33
N GLU A 207 15.00 -14.97 7.42
CA GLU A 207 14.43 -15.81 8.49
C GLU A 207 13.03 -16.36 8.16
N GLY A 208 12.49 -16.06 6.97
CA GLY A 208 11.17 -16.45 6.50
C GLY A 208 11.18 -16.94 5.07
N PHE A 209 10.11 -16.65 4.36
CA PHE A 209 9.98 -17.02 2.95
C PHE A 209 9.09 -16.03 2.20
N VAL A 210 9.17 -16.05 0.88
CA VAL A 210 8.30 -15.26 0.00
C VAL A 210 7.40 -16.20 -0.80
N ILE A 211 6.09 -15.95 -0.75
CA ILE A 211 5.17 -16.49 -1.75
C ILE A 211 5.09 -15.52 -2.92
N GLN A 212 5.65 -15.94 -4.06
CA GLN A 212 5.59 -15.20 -5.31
C GLN A 212 4.30 -15.55 -6.05
N MET A 213 3.63 -14.55 -6.59
CA MET A 213 2.33 -14.68 -7.23
C MET A 213 2.29 -13.87 -8.52
N PRO A 214 1.35 -14.13 -9.45
CA PRO A 214 1.13 -13.33 -10.64
C PRO A 214 0.99 -11.84 -10.34
N VAL A 215 1.31 -11.02 -11.34
CA VAL A 215 0.96 -9.61 -11.38
C VAL A 215 -0.32 -9.40 -12.19
N MET A 216 -1.00 -8.29 -11.97
CA MET A 216 -2.31 -8.02 -12.59
C MET A 216 -2.28 -8.07 -14.12
N ASN A 217 -1.19 -7.56 -14.72
CA ASN A 217 -1.04 -7.51 -16.18
C ASN A 217 -0.64 -8.87 -16.78
N GLU A 218 -0.17 -9.82 -15.97
CA GLU A 218 0.24 -11.16 -16.36
C GLU A 218 -0.30 -12.18 -15.34
N PRO A 219 -1.64 -12.39 -15.30
CA PRO A 219 -2.29 -13.17 -14.24
C PRO A 219 -2.01 -14.69 -14.34
N GLU A 220 -1.38 -15.16 -15.42
CA GLU A 220 -1.06 -16.56 -15.67
C GLU A 220 0.44 -16.87 -15.62
N ALA A 221 1.26 -15.92 -15.14
CA ALA A 221 2.69 -16.10 -15.00
C ALA A 221 3.17 -15.68 -13.61
N VAL A 222 4.11 -16.43 -13.04
CA VAL A 222 4.79 -16.06 -11.81
C VAL A 222 6.07 -15.33 -12.19
N PRO A 223 6.22 -14.03 -11.86
CA PRO A 223 7.45 -13.31 -12.17
C PRO A 223 8.64 -13.87 -11.37
N PRO A 224 9.87 -13.72 -11.85
CA PRO A 224 11.06 -14.14 -11.11
C PRO A 224 11.12 -13.43 -9.75
N PHE A 225 11.74 -14.11 -8.77
CA PHE A 225 12.01 -13.51 -7.48
C PHE A 225 13.24 -12.59 -7.60
N GLU A 226 13.04 -11.31 -7.31
CA GLU A 226 14.07 -10.27 -7.31
C GLU A 226 14.21 -9.70 -5.90
N PRO A 227 15.30 -10.00 -5.16
CA PRO A 227 15.50 -9.48 -3.81
C PRO A 227 15.52 -7.95 -3.79
N GLN A 228 14.79 -7.36 -2.85
CA GLN A 228 14.74 -5.91 -2.61
C GLN A 228 15.34 -5.65 -1.22
N ASN A 229 16.66 -5.70 -1.13
CA ASN A 229 17.38 -5.77 0.16
C ASN A 229 17.24 -4.48 0.98
N HIS A 230 17.26 -3.31 0.35
CA HIS A 230 17.09 -2.03 1.07
C HIS A 230 15.66 -1.90 1.61
N LEU A 231 14.67 -2.13 0.78
CA LEU A 231 13.26 -2.11 1.18
C LEU A 231 12.98 -3.13 2.30
N PHE A 232 13.51 -4.34 2.16
CA PHE A 232 13.31 -5.40 3.14
C PHE A 232 13.88 -5.05 4.53
N ARG A 233 15.10 -4.50 4.59
CA ARG A 233 15.72 -4.06 5.86
C ARG A 233 14.90 -3.00 6.57
N VAL A 234 14.36 -2.02 5.83
CA VAL A 234 13.53 -0.97 6.41
C VAL A 234 12.20 -1.51 6.93
N LEU A 235 11.63 -2.48 6.24
CA LEU A 235 10.41 -3.16 6.70
C LEU A 235 10.66 -4.01 7.95
N GLN A 236 11.79 -4.73 8.03
CA GLN A 236 12.21 -5.45 9.24
C GLN A 236 12.44 -4.48 10.42
N GLU A 237 13.16 -3.36 10.20
CA GLU A 237 13.37 -2.35 11.23
C GLU A 237 12.03 -1.82 11.77
N SER A 238 11.09 -1.53 10.87
CA SER A 238 9.76 -1.05 11.24
C SER A 238 8.93 -2.10 12.00
N THR A 239 9.08 -3.39 11.66
CA THR A 239 8.46 -4.49 12.40
C THR A 239 9.02 -4.54 13.83
N LYS A 240 10.34 -4.44 14.01
CA LYS A 240 10.97 -4.37 15.33
C LYS A 240 10.46 -3.19 16.18
N TRP A 241 10.14 -2.05 15.56
CA TRP A 241 9.51 -0.93 16.28
C TRP A 241 8.11 -1.29 16.81
N GLY A 242 7.34 -2.08 16.04
CA GLY A 242 6.08 -2.63 16.51
C GLY A 242 6.27 -3.60 17.68
N ASP A 243 7.23 -4.50 17.58
CA ASP A 243 7.54 -5.50 18.61
C ASP A 243 7.97 -4.83 19.92
N ILE A 244 8.82 -3.78 19.89
CA ILE A 244 9.22 -2.98 21.06
C ILE A 244 8.00 -2.42 21.80
N GLN A 245 6.95 -2.04 21.05
CA GLN A 245 5.73 -1.47 21.62
C GLN A 245 4.65 -2.53 21.92
N GLY A 246 4.90 -3.80 21.58
CA GLY A 246 3.93 -4.90 21.69
C GLY A 246 2.71 -4.70 20.80
N ILE A 247 2.91 -4.16 19.58
CA ILE A 247 1.85 -3.90 18.60
C ILE A 247 2.22 -4.55 17.27
N GLU A 248 1.61 -5.69 17.00
CA GLU A 248 1.80 -6.44 15.76
C GLU A 248 0.59 -6.33 14.83
N THR A 249 -0.60 -6.21 15.41
CA THR A 249 -1.88 -6.19 14.70
C THR A 249 -2.74 -5.00 15.13
N VAL A 250 -3.81 -4.76 14.37
CA VAL A 250 -4.81 -3.73 14.73
C VAL A 250 -5.50 -4.07 16.07
N GLY A 251 -5.65 -5.35 16.41
CA GLY A 251 -6.17 -5.77 17.71
C GLY A 251 -5.31 -5.26 18.87
N ASP A 252 -3.98 -5.39 18.74
CA ASP A 252 -3.02 -4.91 19.74
C ASP A 252 -3.02 -3.38 19.83
N LEU A 253 -3.07 -2.69 18.68
CA LEU A 253 -3.20 -1.23 18.65
C LEU A 253 -4.46 -0.76 19.37
N ASN A 254 -5.61 -1.39 19.11
CA ASN A 254 -6.87 -1.06 19.76
C ASN A 254 -6.81 -1.31 21.28
N ASP A 255 -6.16 -2.38 21.71
CA ASP A 255 -5.91 -2.66 23.12
C ASP A 255 -5.08 -1.54 23.77
N LYS A 256 -4.00 -1.09 23.13
CA LYS A 256 -3.19 0.05 23.60
C LYS A 256 -4.01 1.33 23.68
N ILE A 257 -4.83 1.62 22.69
CA ILE A 257 -5.69 2.81 22.65
C ILE A 257 -6.72 2.80 23.78
N THR A 258 -7.30 1.65 24.09
CA THR A 258 -8.44 1.57 25.05
C THR A 258 -8.02 1.26 26.47
N LYS A 259 -6.88 0.59 26.68
CA LYS A 259 -6.45 0.08 27.99
C LYS A 259 -5.19 0.75 28.54
N SER A 260 -4.47 1.52 27.72
CA SER A 260 -3.16 2.10 28.07
C SER A 260 -3.11 3.60 27.74
N ASP A 261 -1.98 4.23 28.02
CA ASP A 261 -1.76 5.63 27.65
C ASP A 261 -1.36 5.77 26.17
N VAL A 262 -2.28 6.30 25.37
CA VAL A 262 -2.05 6.65 23.94
C VAL A 262 -0.90 7.65 23.78
N ASN A 263 -0.66 8.51 24.77
CA ASN A 263 0.43 9.49 24.71
C ASN A 263 1.79 8.79 24.67
N GLU A 264 1.98 7.76 25.50
CA GLU A 264 3.23 6.99 25.51
C GLU A 264 3.48 6.35 24.13
N LEU A 265 2.45 5.74 23.54
CA LEU A 265 2.52 5.16 22.18
C LEU A 265 3.00 6.20 21.16
N VAL A 266 2.37 7.37 21.14
CA VAL A 266 2.70 8.46 20.20
C VAL A 266 4.13 8.95 20.43
N LEU A 267 4.51 9.22 21.69
CA LEU A 267 5.84 9.75 22.04
C LEU A 267 6.96 8.76 21.68
N VAL A 268 6.79 7.47 21.94
CA VAL A 268 7.79 6.44 21.60
C VAL A 268 7.95 6.34 20.08
N GLN A 269 6.84 6.30 19.34
CA GLN A 269 6.90 6.22 17.87
C GLN A 269 7.56 7.46 17.25
N GLU A 270 7.27 8.64 17.77
CA GLU A 270 7.89 9.89 17.27
C GLU A 270 9.38 9.98 17.64
N ALA A 271 9.78 9.45 18.81
CA ALA A 271 11.18 9.36 19.21
C ALA A 271 11.97 8.43 18.27
N LEU A 272 11.45 7.27 17.92
CA LEU A 272 12.04 6.34 16.95
C LEU A 272 12.21 7.00 15.56
N GLN A 273 11.22 7.76 15.13
CA GLN A 273 11.29 8.53 13.88
C GLN A 273 12.40 9.60 13.93
N GLU A 274 12.49 10.36 15.04
CA GLU A 274 13.49 11.42 15.20
C GLU A 274 14.90 10.85 15.26
N GLU A 275 15.10 9.74 15.99
CA GLU A 275 16.38 9.03 16.05
C GLU A 275 16.84 8.63 14.65
N LYS A 276 15.96 8.05 13.82
CA LYS A 276 16.30 7.65 12.46
C LYS A 276 16.66 8.84 11.57
N ILE A 277 15.95 9.97 11.69
CA ILE A 277 16.28 11.19 10.94
C ILE A 277 17.64 11.76 11.38
N ALA A 278 17.95 11.72 12.68
CA ALA A 278 19.24 12.12 13.20
C ALA A 278 20.39 11.24 12.66
N GLN A 279 20.22 9.93 12.63
CA GLN A 279 21.17 8.98 12.04
C GLN A 279 21.43 9.28 10.55
N ILE A 280 20.39 9.60 9.78
CA ILE A 280 20.54 10.00 8.37
C ILE A 280 21.33 11.30 8.24
N ALA A 281 21.06 12.28 9.09
CA ALA A 281 21.82 13.55 9.09
C ALA A 281 23.30 13.36 9.44
N GLU A 282 23.62 12.43 10.34
CA GLU A 282 24.99 12.06 10.69
C GLU A 282 25.70 11.41 9.50
N GLN A 283 25.08 10.44 8.83
CA GLN A 283 25.62 9.81 7.62
C GLN A 283 25.91 10.81 6.50
N ILE A 284 25.04 11.82 6.32
CA ILE A 284 25.28 12.91 5.35
C ILE A 284 26.51 13.73 5.75
N LYS A 285 26.65 14.06 7.03
CA LYS A 285 27.78 14.82 7.56
C LYS A 285 29.12 14.08 7.41
N GLU A 286 29.12 12.77 7.62
CA GLU A 286 30.32 11.93 7.49
C GLU A 286 30.86 11.90 6.05
N ARG A 287 30.02 12.10 5.07
CA ARG A 287 30.38 12.20 3.65
C ARG A 287 30.64 13.65 3.27
N SER A 288 31.85 14.15 3.51
CA SER A 288 32.26 15.56 3.33
C SER A 288 32.01 16.14 1.93
N ASP A 289 31.98 15.27 0.90
CA ASP A 289 31.81 15.68 -0.49
C ASP A 289 30.34 15.88 -0.88
N VAL A 290 29.38 15.46 -0.03
CA VAL A 290 27.95 15.60 -0.30
C VAL A 290 27.56 17.08 -0.36
N ARG A 291 26.94 17.46 -1.46
CA ARG A 291 26.37 18.80 -1.73
C ARG A 291 24.88 18.75 -2.03
N PHE A 292 24.40 17.61 -2.49
CA PHE A 292 23.01 17.38 -2.91
C PHE A 292 22.39 16.23 -2.13
N VAL A 293 21.42 16.53 -1.29
CA VAL A 293 20.58 15.52 -0.63
C VAL A 293 19.31 15.38 -1.45
N LEU A 294 19.14 14.24 -2.11
CA LEU A 294 18.06 13.97 -3.07
C LEU A 294 16.99 13.11 -2.40
N ILE A 295 15.79 13.65 -2.20
CA ILE A 295 14.69 12.98 -1.51
C ILE A 295 13.60 12.64 -2.51
N ALA A 296 13.40 11.34 -2.78
CA ALA A 296 12.29 10.86 -3.60
C ALA A 296 11.35 9.96 -2.80
N GLY A 297 10.13 9.88 -3.29
CA GLY A 297 9.13 8.99 -2.73
C GLY A 297 7.76 9.20 -3.37
N PRO A 298 6.85 8.24 -3.22
CA PRO A 298 5.54 8.29 -3.82
C PRO A 298 4.65 9.40 -3.21
N SER A 299 3.51 9.63 -3.82
CA SER A 299 2.55 10.61 -3.32
C SER A 299 2.11 10.29 -1.88
N SER A 300 1.98 11.31 -1.06
CA SER A 300 1.60 11.22 0.37
C SER A 300 2.56 10.42 1.25
N SER A 301 3.84 10.42 0.90
CA SER A 301 4.92 9.83 1.71
C SER A 301 5.53 10.79 2.74
N SER A 302 5.05 12.03 2.85
CA SER A 302 5.59 13.10 3.73
C SER A 302 6.98 13.60 3.34
N LYS A 303 7.33 13.62 2.04
CA LYS A 303 8.62 14.13 1.55
C LYS A 303 8.93 15.54 2.08
N THR A 304 7.98 16.45 1.97
CA THR A 304 8.17 17.86 2.32
C THR A 304 8.41 18.04 3.82
N THR A 305 7.55 17.44 4.67
CA THR A 305 7.76 17.51 6.13
C THR A 305 9.03 16.80 6.56
N PHE A 306 9.37 15.66 5.94
CA PHE A 306 10.63 14.97 6.21
C PHE A 306 11.84 15.83 5.83
N SER A 307 11.84 16.52 4.69
CA SER A 307 12.93 17.40 4.26
C SER A 307 13.15 18.53 5.26
N HIS A 308 12.08 19.07 5.86
CA HIS A 308 12.18 20.07 6.93
C HIS A 308 12.75 19.48 8.22
N ARG A 309 12.29 18.31 8.67
CA ARG A 309 12.84 17.62 9.86
C ARG A 309 14.33 17.30 9.66
N LEU A 310 14.67 16.73 8.51
CA LEU A 310 16.07 16.45 8.16
C LEU A 310 16.91 17.74 8.14
N SER A 311 16.38 18.83 7.61
CA SER A 311 17.05 20.13 7.61
C SER A 311 17.32 20.65 9.03
N VAL A 312 16.43 20.39 9.98
CA VAL A 312 16.67 20.73 11.41
C VAL A 312 17.85 19.91 11.94
N GLN A 313 17.89 18.59 11.68
CA GLN A 313 18.96 17.72 12.14
C GLN A 313 20.31 18.05 11.45
N LEU A 314 20.31 18.39 10.17
CA LEU A 314 21.51 18.85 9.46
C LEU A 314 22.07 20.14 10.08
N ARG A 315 21.21 21.09 10.46
CA ARG A 315 21.62 22.31 11.18
C ARG A 315 22.22 22.01 12.56
N ALA A 316 21.60 21.10 13.31
CA ALA A 316 22.12 20.64 14.60
C ALA A 316 23.51 20.00 14.46
N ASN A 317 23.81 19.40 13.31
CA ASN A 317 25.11 18.83 12.94
C ASN A 317 26.10 19.84 12.34
N GLY A 318 25.74 21.13 12.23
CA GLY A 318 26.62 22.20 11.75
C GLY A 318 26.59 22.45 10.24
N LEU A 319 25.73 21.76 9.50
CA LEU A 319 25.50 21.99 8.08
C LEU A 319 24.42 23.09 7.86
N CYS A 320 24.44 23.72 6.70
CA CYS A 320 23.46 24.73 6.32
C CYS A 320 22.57 24.20 5.18
N PRO A 321 21.44 23.53 5.45
CA PRO A 321 20.55 23.02 4.41
C PRO A 321 19.79 24.13 3.71
N TYR A 322 19.68 24.04 2.39
CA TYR A 322 18.86 24.91 1.55
C TYR A 322 17.83 24.07 0.78
N PRO A 323 16.52 24.22 1.02
CA PRO A 323 15.50 23.40 0.40
C PRO A 323 15.20 23.84 -1.04
N ILE A 324 15.05 22.85 -1.94
CA ILE A 324 14.63 23.01 -3.33
C ILE A 324 13.59 21.95 -3.66
N ALA A 325 12.44 22.35 -4.21
CA ALA A 325 11.49 21.44 -4.80
C ALA A 325 11.77 21.27 -6.31
N VAL A 326 11.83 20.05 -6.80
CA VAL A 326 11.98 19.75 -8.25
C VAL A 326 10.82 20.35 -9.04
N ASP A 327 9.64 20.42 -8.44
CA ASP A 327 8.44 21.01 -9.04
C ASP A 327 8.64 22.48 -9.45
N ASN A 328 9.59 23.20 -8.84
CA ASN A 328 9.97 24.55 -9.26
C ASN A 328 10.58 24.61 -10.66
N TYR A 329 11.04 23.48 -11.17
CA TYR A 329 11.65 23.35 -12.49
C TYR A 329 10.70 22.75 -13.54
N PHE A 330 9.39 22.67 -13.30
CA PHE A 330 8.44 22.29 -14.33
C PHE A 330 8.57 23.18 -15.56
N LYS A 331 8.41 22.58 -16.72
CA LYS A 331 8.29 23.32 -18.00
C LYS A 331 7.04 24.19 -17.96
N GLU A 332 7.00 25.20 -18.84
CA GLU A 332 5.78 25.97 -19.05
C GLU A 332 4.62 25.00 -19.41
N ARG A 333 3.40 25.32 -18.96
CA ARG A 333 2.25 24.42 -19.13
C ARG A 333 2.06 23.96 -20.58
N GLU A 334 2.29 24.84 -21.53
CA GLU A 334 2.14 24.57 -22.97
C GLU A 334 3.20 23.58 -23.49
N GLU A 335 4.34 23.49 -22.82
CA GLU A 335 5.47 22.61 -23.16
C GLU A 335 5.42 21.27 -22.44
N THR A 336 4.49 21.11 -21.48
CA THR A 336 4.34 19.86 -20.72
C THR A 336 3.83 18.75 -21.65
N PRO A 337 4.50 17.58 -21.70
CA PRO A 337 4.05 16.45 -22.51
C PRO A 337 2.63 16.01 -22.15
N ARG A 338 1.94 15.40 -23.11
CA ARG A 338 0.62 14.81 -22.88
C ARG A 338 0.73 13.29 -22.78
N ASP A 339 -0.14 12.71 -21.97
CA ASP A 339 -0.27 11.26 -21.84
C ASP A 339 -1.06 10.64 -23.01
N GLU A 340 -1.29 9.33 -22.95
CA GLU A 340 -2.03 8.54 -23.94
C GLU A 340 -3.49 9.00 -24.12
N ASN A 341 -4.05 9.72 -23.13
CA ASN A 341 -5.42 10.24 -23.13
C ASN A 341 -5.49 11.70 -23.58
N GLY A 342 -4.33 12.32 -23.90
CA GLY A 342 -4.24 13.72 -24.28
C GLY A 342 -4.21 14.70 -23.10
N GLU A 343 -4.17 14.23 -21.86
CA GLU A 343 -4.01 15.04 -20.65
C GLU A 343 -2.53 15.37 -20.39
N PHE A 344 -2.26 16.47 -19.66
CA PHE A 344 -0.88 16.83 -19.32
C PHE A 344 -0.26 15.78 -18.38
N ASP A 345 0.89 15.21 -18.74
CA ASP A 345 1.65 14.23 -17.94
C ASP A 345 2.59 14.95 -16.96
N PHE A 346 2.08 15.47 -15.87
CA PHE A 346 2.88 16.07 -14.80
C PHE A 346 3.65 15.05 -13.93
N GLU A 347 3.31 13.77 -14.02
CA GLU A 347 4.01 12.70 -13.30
C GLU A 347 5.24 12.19 -14.07
N GLY A 348 5.39 12.53 -15.34
CA GLY A 348 6.54 12.15 -16.15
C GLY A 348 7.74 13.08 -16.00
N LEU A 349 8.97 12.54 -16.07
CA LEU A 349 10.21 13.35 -16.07
C LEU A 349 10.23 14.40 -17.18
N GLY A 350 9.52 14.15 -18.28
CA GLY A 350 9.38 15.10 -19.39
C GLY A 350 8.72 16.43 -19.02
N ALA A 351 7.96 16.49 -17.91
CA ALA A 351 7.38 17.72 -17.39
C ALA A 351 8.42 18.63 -16.71
N VAL A 352 9.57 18.08 -16.31
CA VAL A 352 10.66 18.82 -15.67
C VAL A 352 11.64 19.35 -16.72
N ASP A 353 12.09 20.58 -16.56
CA ASP A 353 13.17 21.18 -17.32
C ASP A 353 14.52 20.66 -16.77
N VAL A 354 14.85 19.43 -17.14
CA VAL A 354 16.05 18.71 -16.68
C VAL A 354 17.34 19.45 -17.06
N GLU A 355 17.37 20.11 -18.21
CA GLU A 355 18.54 20.84 -18.68
C GLU A 355 18.81 22.08 -17.80
N LEU A 356 17.79 22.89 -17.54
CA LEU A 356 17.89 24.04 -16.63
C LEU A 356 18.26 23.60 -15.21
N PHE A 357 17.63 22.52 -14.73
CA PHE A 357 17.92 21.96 -13.40
C PHE A 357 19.40 21.57 -13.26
N ASN A 358 19.93 20.78 -14.19
CA ASN A 358 21.34 20.38 -14.17
C ASN A 358 22.28 21.55 -14.33
N LEU A 359 21.99 22.49 -15.25
CA LEU A 359 22.82 23.67 -15.47
C LEU A 359 22.96 24.49 -14.18
N GLN A 360 21.86 24.81 -13.55
CA GLN A 360 21.88 25.64 -12.32
C GLN A 360 22.55 24.93 -11.15
N LEU A 361 22.36 23.62 -10.99
CA LEU A 361 23.05 22.87 -9.92
C LEU A 361 24.55 22.74 -10.17
N GLN A 362 25.00 22.60 -11.42
CA GLN A 362 26.43 22.66 -11.77
C GLN A 362 27.02 24.04 -11.48
N GLU A 363 26.34 25.10 -11.86
CA GLU A 363 26.78 26.46 -11.59
C GLU A 363 26.89 26.75 -10.08
N LEU A 364 25.94 26.23 -9.29
CA LEU A 364 26.03 26.33 -7.83
C LEU A 364 27.22 25.53 -7.28
N LEU A 365 27.52 24.35 -7.80
CA LEU A 365 28.67 23.54 -7.40
C LEU A 365 29.99 24.23 -7.76
N GLU A 366 30.05 24.94 -8.88
CA GLU A 366 31.19 25.78 -9.29
C GLU A 366 31.30 27.10 -8.48
N GLY A 367 30.37 27.35 -7.57
CA GLY A 367 30.36 28.55 -6.75
C GLY A 367 29.87 29.83 -7.47
N LYS A 368 29.12 29.66 -8.57
CA LYS A 368 28.45 30.78 -9.25
C LYS A 368 27.15 31.15 -8.56
N GLU A 369 26.64 32.34 -8.87
CA GLU A 369 25.33 32.80 -8.41
C GLU A 369 24.23 32.40 -9.42
N VAL A 370 23.14 31.79 -8.94
CA VAL A 370 21.97 31.39 -9.73
C VAL A 370 20.68 31.91 -9.12
N VAL A 371 19.72 32.29 -9.94
CA VAL A 371 18.36 32.60 -9.50
C VAL A 371 17.51 31.33 -9.69
N ILE A 372 17.20 30.63 -8.59
CA ILE A 372 16.38 29.43 -8.61
C ILE A 372 14.93 29.82 -8.96
N PRO A 373 14.31 29.19 -9.98
CA PRO A 373 12.92 29.47 -10.33
C PRO A 373 11.93 29.05 -9.23
N GLU A 374 10.72 29.55 -9.35
CA GLU A 374 9.56 29.13 -8.58
C GLU A 374 8.40 28.91 -9.55
N PHE A 375 7.84 27.70 -9.56
CA PHE A 375 6.74 27.38 -10.47
C PHE A 375 5.40 27.81 -9.87
N ASN A 376 4.67 28.64 -10.62
CA ASN A 376 3.34 29.07 -10.25
C ASN A 376 2.29 28.12 -10.85
N PHE A 377 1.72 27.22 -10.05
CA PHE A 377 0.74 26.22 -10.49
C PHE A 377 -0.57 26.84 -11.00
N VAL A 378 -0.90 28.07 -10.61
CA VAL A 378 -2.10 28.77 -11.07
C VAL A 378 -1.92 29.28 -12.50
N THR A 379 -0.80 29.98 -12.75
CA THR A 379 -0.50 30.54 -14.08
C THR A 379 0.13 29.51 -15.03
N GLY A 380 0.81 28.49 -14.50
CA GLY A 380 1.52 27.47 -15.28
C GLY A 380 2.90 27.93 -15.77
N HIS A 381 3.49 28.94 -15.16
CA HIS A 381 4.76 29.55 -15.59
C HIS A 381 5.81 29.56 -14.47
N LYS A 382 7.09 29.53 -14.86
CA LYS A 382 8.23 29.74 -13.96
C LYS A 382 8.37 31.23 -13.64
N GLU A 383 8.59 31.56 -12.37
CA GLU A 383 8.82 32.93 -11.88
C GLU A 383 10.19 33.02 -11.22
N TYR A 384 10.94 34.08 -11.48
CA TYR A 384 12.30 34.31 -10.94
C TYR A 384 12.28 35.41 -9.91
N LYS A 385 11.57 35.21 -8.79
CA LYS A 385 11.37 36.21 -7.72
C LYS A 385 12.38 36.08 -6.58
N ARG A 386 13.13 34.98 -6.50
CA ARG A 386 14.10 34.74 -5.44
C ARG A 386 15.36 35.53 -5.62
N ARG A 387 16.05 35.82 -4.50
CA ARG A 387 17.39 36.39 -4.57
C ARG A 387 18.38 35.40 -5.14
N PRO A 388 19.43 35.90 -5.86
CA PRO A 388 20.49 35.02 -6.34
C PRO A 388 21.08 34.18 -5.19
N LYS A 389 21.29 32.92 -5.44
CA LYS A 389 21.86 31.95 -4.52
C LYS A 389 23.26 31.58 -4.96
N LYS A 390 24.19 31.57 -4.02
CA LYS A 390 25.55 31.03 -4.15
C LYS A 390 25.73 29.95 -3.09
N LEU A 391 26.26 28.79 -3.46
CA LEU A 391 26.49 27.68 -2.52
C LEU A 391 27.75 28.00 -1.67
N LYS A 392 27.60 27.92 -0.34
CA LYS A 392 28.70 28.08 0.59
C LYS A 392 29.34 26.73 0.92
N GLU A 393 30.53 26.77 1.54
CA GLU A 393 31.32 25.56 1.83
C GLU A 393 30.58 24.53 2.70
N ASN A 394 29.86 24.99 3.73
CA ASN A 394 29.08 24.12 4.64
C ASN A 394 27.61 24.02 4.27
N GLU A 395 27.21 24.47 3.07
CA GLU A 395 25.83 24.35 2.58
C GLU A 395 25.62 23.08 1.81
N VAL A 396 24.45 22.47 2.03
CA VAL A 396 23.91 21.34 1.26
C VAL A 396 22.54 21.70 0.71
N LEU A 397 22.27 21.33 -0.54
CA LEU A 397 20.97 21.52 -1.15
C LEU A 397 20.11 20.29 -0.83
N VAL A 398 18.99 20.52 -0.16
CA VAL A 398 18.01 19.47 0.16
C VAL A 398 16.93 19.53 -0.90
N ILE A 399 16.99 18.61 -1.85
CA ILE A 399 16.17 18.61 -3.06
C ILE A 399 15.12 17.51 -2.92
N GLU A 400 13.85 17.87 -3.02
CA GLU A 400 12.76 16.90 -2.94
C GLU A 400 11.94 16.89 -4.23
N GLY A 401 11.52 15.69 -4.65
CA GLY A 401 10.67 15.50 -5.80
C GLY A 401 10.53 14.02 -6.15
N ILE A 402 9.51 13.68 -6.93
CA ILE A 402 9.24 12.28 -7.29
C ILE A 402 10.35 11.66 -8.14
N HIS A 403 11.11 12.48 -8.88
CA HIS A 403 12.18 12.05 -9.79
C HIS A 403 13.59 12.10 -9.18
N CYS A 404 13.77 12.47 -7.90
CA CYS A 404 15.10 12.68 -7.32
C CYS A 404 16.02 11.46 -7.33
N LEU A 405 15.48 10.24 -7.44
CA LEU A 405 16.27 9.01 -7.59
C LEU A 405 16.48 8.59 -9.05
N ASN A 406 15.79 9.21 -10.00
CA ASN A 406 15.98 8.91 -11.41
C ASN A 406 17.34 9.46 -11.87
N PRO A 407 18.29 8.63 -12.36
CA PRO A 407 19.62 9.07 -12.79
C PRO A 407 19.58 10.15 -13.87
N GLU A 408 18.56 10.14 -14.73
CA GLU A 408 18.40 11.14 -15.79
C GLU A 408 18.16 12.54 -15.26
N LEU A 409 17.50 12.70 -14.09
CA LEU A 409 17.28 14.01 -13.48
C LEU A 409 18.61 14.70 -13.10
N THR A 410 19.59 13.94 -12.64
CA THR A 410 20.86 14.46 -12.10
C THR A 410 22.08 13.98 -12.89
N ARG A 411 21.91 13.69 -14.19
CA ARG A 411 22.92 13.04 -15.04
C ARG A 411 24.23 13.81 -15.20
N LYS A 412 24.21 15.14 -15.00
CA LYS A 412 25.39 16.00 -15.12
C LYS A 412 26.06 16.29 -13.77
N LEU A 413 25.54 15.78 -12.67
CA LEU A 413 26.10 15.98 -11.33
C LEU A 413 26.97 14.76 -10.95
N PRO A 414 28.15 14.99 -10.31
CA PRO A 414 28.99 13.90 -9.84
C PRO A 414 28.29 13.06 -8.76
N ASP A 415 28.47 11.74 -8.78
CA ASP A 415 27.78 10.85 -7.84
C ASP A 415 28.31 10.97 -6.41
N GLU A 416 29.59 11.28 -6.23
CA GLU A 416 30.21 11.56 -4.95
C GLU A 416 29.58 12.75 -4.20
N ASN A 417 28.98 13.71 -4.93
CA ASN A 417 28.32 14.88 -4.35
C ASN A 417 26.84 14.61 -3.99
N LYS A 418 26.32 13.41 -4.24
CA LYS A 418 24.92 13.05 -4.02
C LYS A 418 24.75 12.17 -2.78
N PHE A 419 23.68 12.40 -2.05
CA PHE A 419 23.13 11.49 -1.04
C PHE A 419 21.65 11.26 -1.34
N LYS A 420 21.30 10.04 -1.66
CA LYS A 420 19.97 9.65 -2.17
C LYS A 420 19.13 9.05 -1.06
N ILE A 421 17.94 9.58 -0.85
CA ILE A 421 16.97 9.12 0.17
C ILE A 421 15.67 8.73 -0.50
N TYR A 422 15.23 7.50 -0.29
CA TYR A 422 13.88 7.07 -0.62
C TYR A 422 12.99 7.14 0.61
N ILE A 423 11.84 7.83 0.52
CA ILE A 423 10.87 7.91 1.60
C ILE A 423 9.51 7.36 1.17
N SER A 424 8.93 6.47 1.95
CA SER A 424 7.58 5.94 1.71
C SER A 424 6.87 5.63 3.02
N ALA A 425 5.54 5.73 3.02
CA ALA A 425 4.74 5.28 4.15
C ALA A 425 4.52 3.77 4.03
N LEU A 426 5.48 3.00 4.49
CA LEU A 426 5.48 1.53 4.43
C LEU A 426 4.74 0.97 5.66
N THR A 427 3.45 0.72 5.51
CA THR A 427 2.62 0.20 6.61
C THR A 427 3.09 -1.21 7.00
N GLN A 428 3.61 -1.33 8.22
CA GLN A 428 4.04 -2.61 8.83
C GLN A 428 2.95 -3.28 9.65
N LEU A 429 1.97 -2.50 10.15
CA LEU A 429 0.84 -3.01 10.90
C LEU A 429 -0.06 -3.87 10.01
N ASN A 430 -0.47 -5.02 10.52
CA ASN A 430 -1.46 -5.89 9.91
C ASN A 430 -2.82 -5.77 10.58
N ILE A 431 -3.91 -6.09 9.88
CA ILE A 431 -5.24 -6.20 10.50
C ILE A 431 -5.24 -7.36 11.50
N ASP A 432 -4.76 -8.52 11.06
CA ASP A 432 -4.48 -9.73 11.83
C ASP A 432 -3.29 -10.46 11.17
N GLU A 433 -2.88 -11.62 11.69
CA GLU A 433 -1.70 -12.35 11.21
C GLU A 433 -1.75 -12.71 9.72
N HIS A 434 -2.94 -12.91 9.15
CA HIS A 434 -3.14 -13.32 7.76
C HIS A 434 -3.61 -12.20 6.84
N ASN A 435 -4.06 -11.06 7.39
CA ASN A 435 -4.60 -9.93 6.64
C ASN A 435 -3.69 -8.70 6.74
N ARG A 436 -2.82 -8.53 5.77
CA ARG A 436 -1.94 -7.35 5.70
C ARG A 436 -2.70 -6.08 5.28
N ILE A 437 -2.20 -4.95 5.71
CA ILE A 437 -2.64 -3.63 5.26
C ILE A 437 -1.82 -3.22 4.04
N PRO A 438 -2.45 -2.98 2.87
CA PRO A 438 -1.72 -2.46 1.72
C PRO A 438 -1.19 -1.06 1.98
N THR A 439 0.09 -0.83 1.70
CA THR A 439 0.74 0.51 1.78
C THR A 439 -0.03 1.57 1.00
N THR A 440 -0.65 1.17 -0.12
CA THR A 440 -1.48 2.04 -0.97
C THR A 440 -2.70 2.59 -0.24
N ASP A 441 -3.28 1.84 0.69
CA ASP A 441 -4.49 2.24 1.41
C ASP A 441 -4.18 3.36 2.42
N GLY A 442 -3.11 3.23 3.19
CA GLY A 442 -2.65 4.29 4.10
C GLY A 442 -2.33 5.58 3.34
N ARG A 443 -1.62 5.49 2.21
CA ARG A 443 -1.27 6.65 1.38
C ARG A 443 -2.49 7.29 0.70
N LEU A 444 -3.47 6.49 0.26
CA LEU A 444 -4.72 7.02 -0.27
C LEU A 444 -5.50 7.79 0.80
N ILE A 445 -5.61 7.24 2.01
CA ILE A 445 -6.26 7.90 3.15
C ILE A 445 -5.53 9.22 3.50
N ARG A 446 -4.20 9.20 3.62
CA ARG A 446 -3.38 10.41 3.80
C ARG A 446 -3.67 11.45 2.73
N ARG A 447 -3.72 11.03 1.45
CA ARG A 447 -3.99 11.92 0.32
C ARG A 447 -5.39 12.52 0.39
N ILE A 448 -6.42 11.73 0.69
CA ILE A 448 -7.80 12.21 0.85
C ILE A 448 -7.85 13.32 1.91
N VAL A 449 -7.27 13.08 3.09
CA VAL A 449 -7.28 14.05 4.19
C VAL A 449 -6.53 15.34 3.81
N ARG A 450 -5.34 15.23 3.21
CA ARG A 450 -4.55 16.39 2.78
C ARG A 450 -5.26 17.18 1.69
N ASP A 451 -5.67 16.52 0.61
CA ASP A 451 -6.19 17.18 -0.58
C ASP A 451 -7.53 17.91 -0.29
N ALA A 452 -8.36 17.34 0.58
CA ALA A 452 -9.57 18.01 1.06
C ALA A 452 -9.24 19.28 1.88
N ARG A 453 -8.18 19.23 2.71
CA ARG A 453 -7.80 20.35 3.59
C ARG A 453 -7.06 21.47 2.85
N THR A 454 -6.13 21.14 1.96
CA THR A 454 -5.17 22.10 1.39
C THR A 454 -5.35 22.41 -0.07
N ARG A 455 -6.01 21.51 -0.84
CA ARG A 455 -6.12 21.62 -2.29
C ARG A 455 -7.54 21.82 -2.78
N GLY A 456 -8.53 21.77 -1.88
CA GLY A 456 -9.94 21.88 -2.25
C GLY A 456 -10.45 20.73 -3.14
N THR A 457 -9.69 19.64 -3.24
CA THR A 457 -10.05 18.47 -4.04
C THR A 457 -10.96 17.56 -3.25
N SER A 458 -12.10 17.19 -3.82
CA SER A 458 -13.05 16.30 -3.17
C SER A 458 -12.51 14.88 -3.03
N VAL A 459 -13.02 14.12 -2.05
CA VAL A 459 -12.70 12.71 -1.86
C VAL A 459 -12.98 11.87 -3.11
N LYS A 460 -14.09 12.18 -3.82
CA LYS A 460 -14.46 11.53 -5.08
C LYS A 460 -13.39 11.73 -6.16
N GLU A 461 -12.93 12.95 -6.35
CA GLU A 461 -11.87 13.27 -7.30
C GLU A 461 -10.54 12.60 -6.92
N THR A 462 -10.18 12.61 -5.63
CA THR A 462 -8.95 11.95 -5.14
C THR A 462 -8.97 10.46 -5.44
N ILE A 463 -10.10 9.76 -5.19
CA ILE A 463 -10.24 8.33 -5.50
C ILE A 463 -10.16 8.11 -7.02
N ARG A 464 -10.83 8.94 -7.82
CA ARG A 464 -10.82 8.84 -9.30
C ARG A 464 -9.42 8.99 -9.89
N MET A 465 -8.61 9.92 -9.35
CA MET A 465 -7.25 10.18 -9.84
C MET A 465 -6.23 9.13 -9.34
N TRP A 466 -6.55 8.36 -8.29
CA TRP A 466 -5.59 7.47 -7.65
C TRP A 466 -4.96 6.42 -8.57
N PRO A 467 -5.68 5.76 -9.50
CA PRO A 467 -5.07 4.82 -10.43
C PRO A 467 -4.00 5.45 -11.34
N ALA A 468 -4.21 6.68 -11.81
CA ALA A 468 -3.22 7.40 -12.62
C ALA A 468 -1.95 7.73 -11.82
N VAL A 469 -2.12 8.18 -10.58
CA VAL A 469 -0.99 8.41 -9.64
C VAL A 469 -0.20 7.11 -9.44
N ARG A 470 -0.87 5.99 -9.21
CA ARG A 470 -0.22 4.68 -9.06
C ARG A 470 0.58 4.26 -10.31
N LYS A 471 0.01 4.46 -11.51
CA LYS A 471 0.70 4.19 -12.78
C LYS A 471 1.96 5.05 -12.91
N GLY A 472 1.89 6.32 -12.51
CA GLY A 472 3.03 7.24 -12.48
C GLY A 472 4.14 6.77 -11.52
N GLU A 473 3.77 6.34 -10.31
CA GLU A 473 4.72 5.80 -9.31
C GLU A 473 5.43 4.54 -9.79
N GLU A 474 4.71 3.61 -10.40
CA GLU A 474 5.23 2.36 -10.96
C GLU A 474 6.23 2.61 -12.11
N ARG A 475 6.01 3.66 -12.89
CA ARG A 475 6.89 4.03 -14.01
C ARG A 475 8.11 4.85 -13.57
N ASN A 476 7.93 5.79 -12.64
CA ASN A 476 8.89 6.85 -12.40
C ASN A 476 9.60 6.79 -11.05
N ILE A 477 9.13 5.98 -10.08
CA ILE A 477 9.66 5.98 -8.71
C ILE A 477 10.19 4.61 -8.31
N PHE A 478 9.34 3.58 -8.35
CA PHE A 478 9.71 2.25 -7.83
C PHE A 478 10.87 1.57 -8.55
N PRO A 479 11.11 1.77 -9.87
CA PRO A 479 12.28 1.20 -10.52
C PRO A 479 13.62 1.68 -9.94
N TYR A 480 13.64 2.87 -9.32
CA TYR A 480 14.85 3.50 -8.80
C TYR A 480 14.99 3.42 -7.28
N GLN A 481 14.02 2.83 -6.57
CA GLN A 481 14.01 2.88 -5.10
C GLN A 481 15.23 2.18 -4.45
N GLU A 482 15.73 1.07 -5.03
CA GLU A 482 16.88 0.34 -4.52
C GLU A 482 18.22 1.08 -4.77
N GLU A 483 18.23 2.16 -5.57
CA GLU A 483 19.41 3.01 -5.78
C GLU A 483 19.63 4.04 -4.66
N ALA A 484 18.75 4.11 -3.67
CA ALA A 484 18.89 5.02 -2.56
C ALA A 484 20.03 4.58 -1.61
N ASP A 485 20.83 5.55 -1.14
CA ASP A 485 21.81 5.32 -0.07
C ASP A 485 21.09 4.93 1.23
N VAL A 486 19.92 5.52 1.47
CA VAL A 486 19.09 5.24 2.65
C VAL A 486 17.60 5.23 2.26
N MET A 487 16.86 4.31 2.85
CA MET A 487 15.40 4.33 2.82
C MET A 487 14.82 4.71 4.19
N PHE A 488 13.76 5.51 4.17
CA PHE A 488 13.06 5.95 5.38
C PHE A 488 11.58 5.58 5.33
N ASN A 489 11.10 4.90 6.37
CA ASN A 489 9.67 4.63 6.52
C ASN A 489 8.97 5.77 7.27
N SER A 490 8.09 6.48 6.58
CA SER A 490 7.30 7.59 7.15
C SER A 490 5.98 7.15 7.78
N ALA A 491 5.65 5.85 7.76
CA ALA A 491 4.44 5.35 8.41
C ALA A 491 4.58 5.40 9.93
N LEU A 492 3.49 5.79 10.59
CA LEU A 492 3.37 5.76 12.04
C LEU A 492 2.34 4.69 12.42
N ILE A 493 2.65 3.87 13.42
CA ILE A 493 1.82 2.72 13.77
C ILE A 493 0.38 3.14 14.17
N TYR A 494 0.22 4.33 14.74
CA TYR A 494 -1.04 4.89 15.21
C TYR A 494 -1.78 5.75 14.16
N GLU A 495 -1.17 6.01 12.98
CA GLU A 495 -1.67 7.03 12.06
C GLU A 495 -3.07 6.79 11.53
N LEU A 496 -3.44 5.53 11.24
CA LEU A 496 -4.77 5.20 10.73
C LEU A 496 -5.87 5.42 11.77
N ALA A 497 -5.56 5.24 13.06
CA ALA A 497 -6.45 5.57 14.15
C ALA A 497 -6.70 7.10 14.23
N VAL A 498 -5.65 7.91 14.01
CA VAL A 498 -5.77 9.39 13.96
C VAL A 498 -6.46 9.86 12.68
N LEU A 499 -6.16 9.27 11.52
CA LEU A 499 -6.73 9.69 10.23
C LEU A 499 -8.21 9.31 10.08
N LYS A 500 -8.66 8.24 10.75
CA LYS A 500 -10.05 7.76 10.66
C LYS A 500 -11.09 8.86 10.90
N PRO A 501 -11.08 9.66 11.98
CA PRO A 501 -12.07 10.72 12.20
C PRO A 501 -12.08 11.79 11.09
N TYR A 502 -10.94 12.03 10.44
CA TYR A 502 -10.84 13.04 9.38
C TYR A 502 -11.43 12.58 8.05
N VAL A 503 -11.41 11.29 7.75
CA VAL A 503 -11.79 10.76 6.43
C VAL A 503 -13.16 10.10 6.39
N GLU A 504 -13.65 9.58 7.52
CA GLU A 504 -14.87 8.77 7.57
C GLU A 504 -16.11 9.51 7.03
N ALA A 505 -16.35 10.74 7.51
CA ALA A 505 -17.48 11.56 7.08
C ALA A 505 -17.43 11.86 5.57
N GLN A 506 -16.24 12.10 5.03
CA GLN A 506 -16.04 12.38 3.61
C GLN A 506 -16.35 11.16 2.74
N LEU A 507 -15.92 9.96 3.16
CA LEU A 507 -16.20 8.70 2.46
C LEU A 507 -17.70 8.36 2.48
N PHE A 508 -18.40 8.63 3.58
CA PHE A 508 -19.86 8.46 3.66
C PHE A 508 -20.63 9.40 2.72
N GLY A 509 -20.04 10.55 2.38
CA GLY A 509 -20.62 11.51 1.44
C GLY A 509 -20.62 11.08 -0.03
N ILE A 510 -19.97 9.95 -0.39
CA ILE A 510 -19.98 9.45 -1.78
C ILE A 510 -21.29 8.71 -2.06
N GLU A 511 -22.01 9.15 -3.09
CA GLU A 511 -23.29 8.59 -3.51
C GLU A 511 -23.13 7.17 -4.10
N ARG A 512 -24.18 6.35 -3.97
CA ARG A 512 -24.13 4.91 -4.34
C ARG A 512 -24.03 4.66 -5.85
N ASP A 513 -24.46 5.59 -6.66
CA ASP A 513 -24.43 5.54 -8.13
C ASP A 513 -23.08 5.99 -8.72
N CYS A 514 -22.19 6.52 -7.87
CA CYS A 514 -20.85 6.91 -8.30
C CYS A 514 -19.92 5.72 -8.47
N PRO A 515 -19.06 5.69 -9.51
CA PRO A 515 -18.04 4.64 -9.69
C PRO A 515 -17.12 4.49 -8.48
N GLU A 516 -16.80 5.60 -7.80
CA GLU A 516 -15.91 5.67 -6.65
C GLU A 516 -16.53 5.07 -5.37
N TYR A 517 -17.84 4.79 -5.36
CA TYR A 517 -18.55 4.27 -4.19
C TYR A 517 -18.01 2.93 -3.68
N LEU A 518 -17.62 2.03 -4.59
CA LEU A 518 -17.08 0.72 -4.20
C LEU A 518 -15.78 0.86 -3.42
N GLU A 519 -14.90 1.77 -3.85
CA GLU A 519 -13.64 2.03 -3.15
C GLU A 519 -13.89 2.75 -1.82
N ALA A 520 -14.78 3.74 -1.79
CA ALA A 520 -15.17 4.41 -0.56
C ALA A 520 -15.73 3.44 0.47
N LYS A 521 -16.63 2.55 0.06
CA LYS A 521 -17.20 1.51 0.92
C LYS A 521 -16.13 0.52 1.41
N ARG A 522 -15.16 0.18 0.57
CA ARG A 522 -14.03 -0.67 0.95
C ARG A 522 -13.17 -0.01 2.02
N LEU A 523 -12.85 1.29 1.84
CA LEU A 523 -12.07 2.06 2.81
C LEU A 523 -12.82 2.24 4.14
N LEU A 524 -14.13 2.52 4.11
CA LEU A 524 -14.95 2.57 5.32
C LEU A 524 -14.93 1.25 6.08
N LYS A 525 -15.11 0.12 5.37
CA LYS A 525 -15.02 -1.22 5.98
C LYS A 525 -13.63 -1.49 6.57
N PHE A 526 -12.59 -1.02 5.91
CA PHE A 526 -11.21 -1.12 6.39
C PHE A 526 -11.00 -0.28 7.66
N LEU A 527 -11.42 0.98 7.66
CA LEU A 527 -11.29 1.86 8.82
C LEU A 527 -12.12 1.40 10.03
N ASP A 528 -13.16 0.61 9.82
CA ASP A 528 -14.00 0.07 10.88
C ASP A 528 -13.27 -0.92 11.82
N TYR A 529 -12.07 -1.40 11.44
CA TYR A 529 -11.22 -2.20 12.35
C TYR A 529 -10.52 -1.37 13.42
N PHE A 530 -10.32 -0.06 13.19
CA PHE A 530 -9.57 0.81 14.07
C PHE A 530 -10.47 1.52 15.07
N VAL A 531 -10.03 1.62 16.30
CA VAL A 531 -10.54 2.59 17.27
C VAL A 531 -9.95 3.95 16.91
N GLY A 532 -10.82 4.93 16.63
CA GLY A 532 -10.36 6.29 16.29
C GLY A 532 -9.87 7.04 17.52
N ILE A 533 -8.82 7.85 17.35
CA ILE A 533 -8.28 8.75 18.39
C ILE A 533 -8.19 10.18 17.88
N GLY A 534 -8.18 11.14 18.79
CA GLY A 534 -7.96 12.55 18.48
C GLY A 534 -6.50 12.83 18.08
N SER A 535 -6.26 14.02 17.55
CA SER A 535 -4.93 14.46 17.12
C SER A 535 -4.21 15.36 18.14
N GLU A 536 -4.78 15.55 19.32
CA GLU A 536 -4.27 16.49 20.34
C GLU A 536 -2.84 16.15 20.79
N ASN A 537 -2.55 14.86 20.87
CA ASN A 537 -1.28 14.33 21.36
C ASN A 537 -0.23 14.17 20.26
N VAL A 538 -0.60 14.39 18.99
CA VAL A 538 0.36 14.31 17.88
C VAL A 538 1.26 15.55 17.91
N PRO A 539 2.61 15.42 18.03
CA PRO A 539 3.51 16.56 18.07
C PRO A 539 3.42 17.47 16.84
N ALA A 540 3.69 18.76 17.00
CA ALA A 540 3.60 19.73 15.91
C ALA A 540 4.63 19.48 14.78
N ASN A 541 5.73 18.80 15.06
CA ASN A 541 6.75 18.41 14.07
C ASN A 541 6.52 17.01 13.48
N SER A 542 5.45 16.28 13.87
CA SER A 542 5.13 14.98 13.34
C SER A 542 4.91 15.00 11.82
N LEU A 543 5.36 13.95 11.13
CA LEU A 543 5.08 13.74 9.70
C LEU A 543 3.58 13.69 9.39
N LEU A 544 2.77 13.25 10.35
CA LEU A 544 1.33 13.16 10.21
C LEU A 544 0.65 14.53 10.10
N ARG A 545 1.27 15.57 10.65
CA ARG A 545 0.77 16.96 10.59
C ARG A 545 0.67 17.52 9.17
N GLU A 546 1.44 17.00 8.23
CA GLU A 546 1.28 17.31 6.81
C GLU A 546 -0.17 17.07 6.33
N PHE A 547 -0.81 16.04 6.84
CA PHE A 547 -2.16 15.64 6.43
C PHE A 547 -3.25 16.27 7.30
N ILE A 548 -3.14 16.18 8.63
CA ILE A 548 -4.16 16.62 9.56
C ILE A 548 -4.10 18.11 9.92
N GLY A 549 -3.00 18.80 9.58
CA GLY A 549 -2.80 20.20 9.92
C GLY A 549 -2.26 20.43 11.33
N GLY A 550 -2.08 21.71 11.70
CA GLY A 550 -1.54 22.12 13.01
C GLY A 550 -0.05 21.81 13.19
N GLY A 551 0.68 21.62 12.10
CA GLY A 551 2.14 21.44 12.12
C GLY A 551 2.92 22.75 12.27
N CYS A 552 4.18 22.63 12.71
CA CYS A 552 5.10 23.76 12.80
C CYS A 552 5.81 24.11 11.48
N PHE A 553 5.68 23.24 10.47
CA PHE A 553 6.23 23.47 9.13
C PHE A 553 5.14 23.96 8.19
N HIS A 554 5.50 24.91 7.32
CA HIS A 554 4.63 25.37 6.24
C HIS A 554 4.83 24.45 5.03
N VAL A 555 3.84 23.59 4.73
CA VAL A 555 3.83 22.58 3.66
C VAL A 555 2.56 22.67 2.83
#